data_ca031c8dce83211a6fa05f928ed83d36
#
_entry.id   ca031c8dce83211a6fa05f928ed83d36
#
_cell.length_a   1.000
_cell.length_b   1.000
_cell.length_c   1.000
_cell.angle_alpha   90.00
_cell.angle_beta   90.00
_cell.angle_gamma   90.00
#
_symmetry.space_group_name_H-M   'P 1'
#
loop_
_entity.id
_entity.type
_entity.pdbx_description
1 polymer ?
#
loop_
_entity_poly.entity_id
_entity_poly.type
_entity_poly.pdbx_seq_one_letter_code
_entity_poly.pdbx_strand_id
1 'polypeptide(L)'
;MSLRIAQFLAIVLTALALVPAGAHFFELANKIGLAQEPYFVVQSIYRGWALFGIVLFGALAANLALSLMVRRRRAAFWLALLAFLLMAATLVVFFTWTYPANQATSN
;
A
#
# COMPACT_ATOMS: atom_id res chain seq x y z
N MET A 1 -1.86 -24.21 3.67
CA MET A 1 -1.72 -23.12 4.65
C MET A 1 -2.94 -23.07 5.54
N SER A 2 -2.75 -22.93 6.85
CA SER A 2 -3.89 -22.81 7.75
C SER A 2 -4.58 -21.46 7.62
N LEU A 3 -5.88 -21.42 7.93
CA LEU A 3 -6.64 -20.18 7.89
C LEU A 3 -6.06 -19.14 8.85
N ARG A 4 -5.62 -19.57 10.04
CA ARG A 4 -5.02 -18.65 11.01
C ARG A 4 -3.76 -17.98 10.49
N ILE A 5 -2.89 -18.75 9.82
CA ILE A 5 -1.68 -18.19 9.20
C ILE A 5 -2.04 -17.22 8.10
N ALA A 6 -2.99 -17.58 7.24
CA ALA A 6 -3.44 -16.69 6.17
C ALA A 6 -4.01 -15.38 6.71
N GLN A 7 -4.83 -15.44 7.76
CA GLN A 7 -5.37 -14.26 8.42
C GLN A 7 -4.26 -13.40 9.03
N PHE A 8 -3.33 -14.03 9.72
CA PHE A 8 -2.20 -13.32 10.33
C PHE A 8 -1.38 -12.59 9.27
N LEU A 9 -1.02 -13.28 8.19
CA LEU A 9 -0.23 -12.68 7.11
C LEU A 9 -0.98 -11.54 6.44
N ALA A 10 -2.27 -11.72 6.16
CA ALA A 10 -3.08 -10.68 5.55
C ALA A 10 -3.14 -9.42 6.42
N ILE A 11 -3.36 -9.60 7.72
CA ILE A 11 -3.47 -8.47 8.66
C ILE A 11 -2.12 -7.77 8.81
N VAL A 12 -1.05 -8.51 9.06
CA VAL A 12 0.28 -7.93 9.31
C VAL A 12 0.80 -7.24 8.05
N LEU A 13 0.71 -7.88 6.90
CA LEU A 13 1.20 -7.29 5.66
C LEU A 13 0.39 -6.07 5.25
N THR A 14 -0.92 -6.09 5.46
CA THR A 14 -1.78 -4.92 5.20
C THR A 14 -1.42 -3.78 6.15
N ALA A 15 -1.21 -4.07 7.43
CA ALA A 15 -0.80 -3.06 8.41
C ALA A 15 0.54 -2.44 8.04
N LEU A 16 1.52 -3.25 7.62
CA LEU A 16 2.82 -2.76 7.18
C LEU A 16 2.70 -1.90 5.91
N ALA A 17 1.81 -2.28 5.00
CA ALA A 17 1.57 -1.51 3.78
C ALA A 17 0.97 -0.13 4.06
N LEU A 18 0.30 0.03 5.21
CA LEU A 18 -0.24 1.34 5.61
C LEU A 18 0.84 2.31 6.09
N VAL A 19 2.04 1.83 6.43
CA VAL A 19 3.11 2.71 6.92
C VAL A 19 3.47 3.78 5.90
N PRO A 20 3.89 3.45 4.66
CA PRO A 20 4.20 4.48 3.69
C PRO A 20 2.97 5.28 3.27
N ALA A 21 1.80 4.64 3.14
CA ALA A 21 0.58 5.34 2.77
C ALA A 21 0.17 6.36 3.84
N GLY A 22 0.23 5.96 5.11
CA GLY A 22 -0.09 6.86 6.23
C GLY A 22 0.92 7.99 6.34
N ALA A 23 2.22 7.70 6.19
CA ALA A 23 3.24 8.72 6.24
C ALA A 23 3.01 9.79 5.19
N HIS A 24 2.78 9.41 3.94
CA HIS A 24 2.52 10.37 2.86
C HIS A 24 1.22 11.14 3.08
N PHE A 25 0.19 10.46 3.58
CA PHE A 25 -1.09 11.11 3.84
C PHE A 25 -0.97 12.19 4.92
N PHE A 26 -0.34 11.85 6.05
CA PHE A 26 -0.30 12.77 7.19
C PHE A 26 0.69 13.91 7.00
N GLU A 27 1.71 13.77 6.16
CA GLU A 27 2.66 14.84 5.93
C GLU A 27 2.25 15.80 4.81
N LEU A 28 1.30 15.41 3.97
CA LEU A 28 0.95 16.17 2.77
C LEU A 28 0.58 17.61 3.08
N ALA A 29 -0.21 17.84 4.15
CA ALA A 29 -0.64 19.18 4.53
C ALA A 29 0.54 20.10 4.87
N ASN A 30 1.62 19.54 5.41
CA ASN A 30 2.80 20.31 5.79
C ASN A 30 3.80 20.46 4.65
N LYS A 31 3.69 19.64 3.63
CA LYS A 31 4.64 19.59 2.52
C LYS A 31 4.16 20.34 1.29
N ILE A 32 2.86 20.30 1.02
CA ILE A 32 2.30 20.77 -0.27
C ILE A 32 2.49 22.27 -0.50
N GLY A 33 2.61 23.05 0.57
CA GLY A 33 2.84 24.48 0.49
C GLY A 33 4.30 24.90 0.38
N LEU A 34 5.22 23.95 0.41
CA LEU A 34 6.65 24.26 0.34
C LEU A 34 7.05 24.70 -1.07
N ALA A 35 8.04 25.60 -1.16
CA ALA A 35 8.67 25.91 -2.43
C ALA A 35 9.37 24.65 -2.97
N GLN A 36 9.72 24.67 -4.24
CA GLN A 36 10.24 23.50 -4.95
C GLN A 36 11.47 22.89 -4.26
N GLU A 37 12.44 23.71 -3.91
CA GLU A 37 13.71 23.24 -3.33
C GLU A 37 13.51 22.58 -1.96
N PRO A 38 12.87 23.23 -0.96
CA PRO A 38 12.55 22.59 0.30
C PRO A 38 11.68 21.33 0.13
N TYR A 39 10.74 21.34 -0.82
CA TYR A 39 9.91 20.17 -1.11
C TYR A 39 10.76 18.97 -1.51
N PHE A 40 11.73 19.19 -2.39
CA PHE A 40 12.61 18.10 -2.85
C PHE A 40 13.50 17.57 -1.74
N VAL A 41 13.96 18.45 -0.84
CA VAL A 41 14.74 18.02 0.33
C VAL A 41 13.91 17.11 1.23
N VAL A 42 12.68 17.53 1.56
CA VAL A 42 11.77 16.72 2.38
C VAL A 42 11.45 15.40 1.69
N GLN A 43 11.19 15.44 0.39
CA GLN A 43 10.85 14.25 -0.37
C GLN A 43 11.99 13.23 -0.41
N SER A 44 13.23 13.68 -0.27
CA SER A 44 14.40 12.81 -0.31
C SER A 44 14.46 11.81 0.85
N ILE A 45 13.75 12.05 1.96
CA ILE A 45 13.69 11.09 3.08
C ILE A 45 13.01 9.79 2.69
N TYR A 46 12.22 9.79 1.61
CA TYR A 46 11.53 8.60 1.13
C TYR A 46 12.36 7.77 0.15
N ARG A 47 13.64 8.13 -0.02
CA ARG A 47 14.54 7.35 -0.87
C ARG A 47 14.61 5.91 -0.36
N GLY A 48 14.39 4.95 -1.27
CA GLY A 48 14.40 3.54 -0.91
C GLY A 48 13.06 3.00 -0.42
N TRP A 49 12.06 3.85 -0.18
CA TRP A 49 10.74 3.41 0.29
C TRP A 49 9.98 2.62 -0.78
N ALA A 50 10.43 2.64 -2.04
CA ALA A 50 9.88 1.78 -3.08
C ALA A 50 9.98 0.28 -2.70
N LEU A 51 10.91 -0.08 -1.79
CA LEU A 51 11.00 -1.44 -1.26
C LEU A 51 9.74 -1.86 -0.51
N PHE A 52 8.94 -0.92 0.01
CA PHE A 52 7.62 -1.23 0.55
C PHE A 52 6.68 -1.84 -0.49
N GLY A 53 7.00 -1.71 -1.77
CA GLY A 53 6.28 -2.41 -2.84
C GLY A 53 6.28 -3.92 -2.64
N ILE A 54 7.36 -4.50 -2.12
CA ILE A 54 7.42 -5.93 -1.80
C ILE A 54 6.35 -6.28 -0.77
N VAL A 55 6.23 -5.48 0.29
CA VAL A 55 5.20 -5.66 1.32
C VAL A 55 3.80 -5.52 0.72
N LEU A 56 3.60 -4.52 -0.14
CA LEU A 56 2.32 -4.27 -0.78
C LEU A 56 1.89 -5.45 -1.67
N PHE A 57 2.80 -5.99 -2.47
CA PHE A 57 2.51 -7.17 -3.28
C PHE A 57 2.26 -8.40 -2.41
N GLY A 58 3.01 -8.55 -1.31
CA GLY A 58 2.77 -9.61 -0.34
C GLY A 58 1.39 -9.50 0.31
N ALA A 59 0.99 -8.28 0.69
CA ALA A 59 -0.33 -8.03 1.25
C ALA A 59 -1.44 -8.33 0.24
N LEU A 60 -1.23 -7.95 -1.02
CA LEU A 60 -2.17 -8.22 -2.10
C LEU A 60 -2.36 -9.73 -2.27
N ALA A 61 -1.27 -10.48 -2.35
CA ALA A 61 -1.31 -11.93 -2.48
C ALA A 61 -1.96 -12.60 -1.27
N ALA A 62 -1.64 -12.14 -0.06
CA ALA A 62 -2.21 -12.69 1.18
C ALA A 62 -3.72 -12.45 1.25
N ASN A 63 -4.19 -11.27 0.87
CA ASN A 63 -5.62 -10.97 0.88
C ASN A 63 -6.37 -11.77 -0.20
N LEU A 64 -5.76 -11.98 -1.37
CA LEU A 64 -6.34 -12.84 -2.39
C LEU A 64 -6.44 -14.29 -1.91
N ALA A 65 -5.35 -14.82 -1.33
CA ALA A 65 -5.34 -16.18 -0.78
C ALA A 65 -6.42 -16.34 0.29
N LEU A 66 -6.51 -15.35 1.20
CA LEU A 66 -7.51 -15.36 2.26
C LEU A 66 -8.93 -15.37 1.68
N SER A 67 -9.21 -14.53 0.69
CA SER A 67 -10.54 -14.49 0.07
C SER A 67 -10.91 -15.84 -0.55
N LEU A 68 -9.96 -16.49 -1.21
CA LEU A 68 -10.20 -17.82 -1.79
C LEU A 68 -10.42 -18.89 -0.71
N MET A 69 -9.71 -18.79 0.42
CA MET A 69 -9.86 -19.74 1.51
C MET A 69 -11.19 -19.60 2.24
N VAL A 70 -11.76 -18.40 2.27
CA VAL A 70 -13.06 -18.15 2.95
C VAL A 70 -14.20 -17.99 1.97
N ARG A 71 -14.05 -18.42 0.72
CA ARG A 71 -15.03 -18.18 -0.34
C ARG A 71 -16.42 -18.71 -0.03
N ARG A 72 -16.53 -19.72 0.83
CA ARG A 72 -17.81 -20.30 1.25
C ARG A 72 -18.45 -19.53 2.39
N ARG A 73 -17.73 -18.65 3.06
CA ARG A 73 -18.25 -17.78 4.13
C ARG A 73 -18.55 -16.42 3.53
N ARG A 74 -19.78 -16.18 3.20
CA ARG A 74 -20.18 -15.05 2.37
C ARG A 74 -19.66 -13.70 2.87
N ALA A 75 -19.89 -13.38 4.14
CA ALA A 75 -19.45 -12.11 4.70
C ALA A 75 -17.92 -11.99 4.71
N ALA A 76 -17.22 -13.05 5.16
CA ALA A 76 -15.76 -13.07 5.20
C ALA A 76 -15.17 -12.95 3.79
N PHE A 77 -15.75 -13.63 2.82
CA PHE A 77 -15.30 -13.57 1.44
C PHE A 77 -15.38 -12.15 0.89
N TRP A 78 -16.52 -11.49 1.05
CA TRP A 78 -16.70 -10.14 0.51
C TRP A 78 -15.77 -9.13 1.19
N LEU A 79 -15.55 -9.25 2.51
CA LEU A 79 -14.62 -8.37 3.22
C LEU A 79 -13.18 -8.58 2.75
N ALA A 80 -12.75 -9.84 2.60
CA ALA A 80 -11.40 -10.14 2.13
C ALA A 80 -11.21 -9.71 0.67
N LEU A 81 -12.20 -9.94 -0.17
CA LEU A 81 -12.16 -9.50 -1.57
C LEU A 81 -12.12 -7.98 -1.67
N LEU A 82 -12.90 -7.27 -0.85
CA LEU A 82 -12.87 -5.82 -0.81
C LEU A 82 -11.48 -5.30 -0.43
N ALA A 83 -10.86 -5.92 0.58
CA ALA A 83 -9.49 -5.56 0.96
C ALA A 83 -8.52 -5.74 -0.21
N PHE A 84 -8.62 -6.87 -0.91
CA PHE A 84 -7.80 -7.13 -2.09
C PHE A 84 -8.03 -6.08 -3.18
N LEU A 85 -9.28 -5.76 -3.48
CA LEU A 85 -9.62 -4.79 -4.53
C LEU A 85 -9.16 -3.38 -4.18
N LEU A 86 -9.27 -2.97 -2.91
CA LEU A 86 -8.78 -1.67 -2.47
C LEU A 86 -7.26 -1.57 -2.59
N MET A 87 -6.54 -2.64 -2.27
CA MET A 87 -5.10 -2.67 -2.43
C MET A 87 -4.69 -2.67 -3.89
N ALA A 88 -5.41 -3.40 -4.74
CA ALA A 88 -5.18 -3.38 -6.18
C ALA A 88 -5.41 -1.98 -6.76
N ALA A 89 -6.46 -1.29 -6.31
CA ALA A 89 -6.71 0.10 -6.70
C ALA A 89 -5.57 1.02 -6.28
N THR A 90 -5.02 0.82 -5.08
CA THR A 90 -3.86 1.57 -4.60
C THR A 90 -2.67 1.39 -5.53
N LEU A 91 -2.40 0.17 -5.99
CA LEU A 91 -1.32 -0.10 -6.94
C LEU A 91 -1.58 0.57 -8.29
N VAL A 92 -2.80 0.54 -8.78
CA VAL A 92 -3.16 1.21 -10.03
C VAL A 92 -2.89 2.71 -9.93
N VAL A 93 -3.30 3.34 -8.84
CA VAL A 93 -3.03 4.77 -8.60
C VAL A 93 -1.53 5.02 -8.54
N PHE A 94 -0.79 4.18 -7.81
CA PHE A 94 0.66 4.33 -7.66
C PHE A 94 1.36 4.30 -9.03
N PHE A 95 1.10 3.28 -9.84
CA PHE A 95 1.80 3.15 -11.13
C PHE A 95 1.32 4.14 -12.18
N THR A 96 0.07 4.64 -12.06
CA THR A 96 -0.49 5.58 -13.03
C THR A 96 -0.07 7.03 -12.74
N TRP A 97 -0.03 7.44 -11.48
CA TRP A 97 0.24 8.83 -11.11
C TRP A 97 1.46 9.01 -10.22
N THR A 98 1.56 8.24 -9.14
CA THR A 98 2.58 8.46 -8.10
C THR A 98 3.98 8.14 -8.61
N TYR A 99 4.16 6.98 -9.23
CA TYR A 99 5.47 6.56 -9.69
C TYR A 99 6.00 7.46 -10.81
N PRO A 100 5.20 7.80 -11.85
CA PRO A 100 5.66 8.76 -12.85
C PRO A 100 6.01 10.13 -12.27
N ALA A 101 5.22 10.62 -11.29
CA ALA A 101 5.52 11.88 -10.63
C ALA A 101 6.83 11.81 -9.85
N ASN A 102 7.07 10.70 -9.15
CA ASN A 102 8.32 10.49 -8.42
C ASN A 102 9.52 10.41 -9.36
N GLN A 103 9.36 9.78 -10.52
CA GLN A 103 10.41 9.74 -11.53
C GLN A 103 10.74 11.15 -12.05
N ALA A 104 9.72 11.96 -12.27
CA ALA A 104 9.89 13.34 -12.75
C ALA A 104 10.60 14.22 -11.70
N THR A 105 10.49 13.88 -10.41
CA THR A 105 11.14 14.62 -9.32
C THR A 105 12.40 13.94 -8.82
N SER A 106 12.93 12.96 -9.51
CA SER A 106 14.17 12.22 -9.19
C SER A 106 14.07 11.40 -7.90
N ASN A 107 12.88 10.89 -7.58
CA ASN A 107 12.70 10.04 -6.41
C ASN A 107 12.61 8.55 -6.77
#